data_dca7e1e1c8e88a46d8a049d5c20d5a3d
#
_entry.id   dca7e1e1c8e88a46d8a049d5c20d5a3d
#
_cell.length_a   1.000
_cell.length_b   1.000
_cell.length_c   1.000
_cell.angle_alpha   90.00
_cell.angle_beta   90.00
_cell.angle_gamma   90.00
#
_symmetry.space_group_name_H-M   'P 1'
#
loop_
_entity.id
_entity.type
_entity.pdbx_description
1 polymer ?
#
loop_
_entity_poly.entity_id
_entity_poly.type
_entity_poly.pdbx_seq_one_letter_code
_entity_poly.pdbx_strand_id
1 'polypeptide(L)'
;MRVVEQALAIADRGLQGDRRAVGSKGAARQITIISDEFIQSIAENLGREFISPDLLRRNLVVSGLKLNALHYQYIQIGDAVFQLTAKCHPCSRMDSTLGEGGLAAMLGYGGMCANIIESGKIQCGDTVLYLPPGTYQDRQMILC
;
A
#
# COMPACT_ATOMS: atom_id res chain seq x y z
N MET A 1 12.47 3.79 8.23
CA MET A 1 11.29 2.89 8.26
C MET A 1 11.73 1.52 8.76
N ARG A 2 10.99 0.96 9.67
CA ARG A 2 11.33 -0.33 10.25
C ARG A 2 10.53 -1.45 9.58
N VAL A 3 11.21 -2.53 9.19
CA VAL A 3 10.57 -3.71 8.61
C VAL A 3 10.02 -4.58 9.73
N VAL A 4 8.74 -4.98 9.63
CA VAL A 4 8.08 -5.85 10.62
C VAL A 4 7.37 -6.99 9.88
N GLU A 5 7.15 -8.10 10.59
CA GLU A 5 6.49 -9.27 10.01
C GLU A 5 4.98 -9.23 10.17
N GLN A 6 4.49 -8.46 11.14
CA GLN A 6 3.05 -8.32 11.38
C GLN A 6 2.75 -6.92 11.88
N ALA A 7 1.51 -6.49 11.68
CA ALA A 7 1.03 -5.20 12.14
C ALA A 7 -0.47 -5.25 12.37
N LEU A 8 -0.97 -4.32 13.17
CA LEU A 8 -2.41 -4.11 13.36
C LEU A 8 -2.83 -2.92 12.51
N ALA A 9 -3.73 -3.15 11.58
CA ALA A 9 -4.34 -2.09 10.79
C ALA A 9 -5.54 -1.52 11.57
N ILE A 10 -5.59 -0.21 11.70
CA ILE A 10 -6.62 0.47 12.51
C ILE A 10 -7.47 1.32 11.57
N ALA A 11 -8.78 1.02 11.53
CA ALA A 11 -9.71 1.73 10.65
C ALA A 11 -9.62 3.24 10.85
N ASP A 12 -9.62 3.97 9.73
CA ASP A 12 -9.53 5.42 9.65
C ASP A 12 -8.24 6.04 10.22
N ARG A 13 -7.21 5.23 10.53
CA ARG A 13 -5.98 5.77 11.09
C ARG A 13 -4.73 5.34 10.34
N GLY A 14 -4.40 4.05 10.34
CA GLY A 14 -3.18 3.53 9.74
C GLY A 14 -2.69 2.30 10.49
N LEU A 15 -1.44 1.93 10.29
CA LEU A 15 -0.83 0.80 10.98
C LEU A 15 -0.40 1.21 12.38
N GLN A 16 -0.74 0.41 13.39
CA GLN A 16 -0.31 0.67 14.75
C GLN A 16 1.22 0.75 14.83
N GLY A 17 1.72 1.81 15.45
CA GLY A 17 3.16 2.04 15.55
C GLY A 17 3.74 2.87 14.41
N ASP A 18 2.99 3.11 13.34
CA ASP A 18 3.40 4.00 12.26
C ASP A 18 3.05 5.45 12.64
N ARG A 19 3.90 6.39 12.20
CA ARG A 19 3.71 7.83 12.51
C ARG A 19 2.36 8.35 12.02
N ARG A 20 1.87 7.82 10.90
CA ARG A 20 0.59 8.25 10.32
C ARG A 20 -0.61 7.82 11.13
N ALA A 21 -0.49 6.75 11.92
CA ALA A 21 -1.58 6.26 12.73
C ALA A 21 -1.94 7.21 13.89
N VAL A 22 -1.02 8.07 14.31
CA VAL A 22 -1.27 9.08 15.34
C VAL A 22 -1.70 10.42 14.76
N GLY A 23 -1.82 10.49 13.43
CA GLY A 23 -2.29 11.69 12.75
C GLY A 23 -3.79 11.85 12.77
N SER A 24 -4.32 12.66 11.87
CA SER A 24 -5.75 12.96 11.79
C SER A 24 -6.55 11.72 11.41
N LYS A 25 -7.58 11.41 12.20
CA LYS A 25 -8.55 10.38 11.87
C LYS A 25 -9.25 10.73 10.56
N GLY A 26 -9.45 9.73 9.69
CA GLY A 26 -10.13 9.93 8.42
C GLY A 26 -9.27 10.52 7.31
N ALA A 27 -7.95 10.62 7.51
CA ALA A 27 -7.06 11.09 6.46
C ALA A 27 -7.15 10.20 5.22
N ALA A 28 -7.13 10.80 4.03
CA ALA A 28 -7.25 10.08 2.76
C ALA A 28 -6.04 9.16 2.48
N ARG A 29 -4.93 9.37 3.16
CA ARG A 29 -3.69 8.65 2.96
C ARG A 29 -3.24 8.02 4.27
N GLN A 30 -3.91 6.93 4.66
CA GLN A 30 -3.62 6.25 5.91
C GLN A 30 -2.47 5.26 5.77
N ILE A 31 -2.38 4.55 4.64
CA ILE A 31 -1.28 3.65 4.33
C ILE A 31 -0.92 3.76 2.86
N THR A 32 0.24 3.22 2.53
CA THR A 32 0.72 3.12 1.15
C THR A 32 1.04 1.67 0.83
N ILE A 33 0.68 1.24 -0.39
CA ILE A 33 0.84 -0.14 -0.85
C ILE A 33 1.59 -0.11 -2.18
N ILE A 34 2.61 -0.96 -2.32
CA ILE A 34 3.31 -1.17 -3.58
C ILE A 34 3.33 -2.66 -3.90
N SER A 35 3.38 -3.02 -5.18
CA SER A 35 3.50 -4.42 -5.57
C SER A 35 4.97 -4.79 -5.77
N ASP A 36 5.28 -6.07 -5.55
CA ASP A 36 6.60 -6.61 -5.83
C ASP A 36 6.95 -6.43 -7.30
N GLU A 37 5.96 -6.57 -8.20
CA GLU A 37 6.14 -6.36 -9.64
C GLU A 37 6.55 -4.92 -9.95
N PHE A 38 6.00 -3.93 -9.25
CA PHE A 38 6.42 -2.54 -9.38
C PHE A 38 7.85 -2.33 -8.91
N ILE A 39 8.22 -2.95 -7.79
CA ILE A 39 9.59 -2.86 -7.27
C ILE A 39 10.58 -3.43 -8.28
N GLN A 40 10.24 -4.55 -8.92
CA GLN A 40 11.08 -5.13 -9.96
C GLN A 40 11.22 -4.20 -11.16
N SER A 41 10.14 -3.54 -11.58
CA SER A 41 10.18 -2.57 -12.67
C SER A 41 11.06 -1.37 -12.33
N ILE A 42 10.99 -0.88 -11.10
CA ILE A 42 11.85 0.21 -10.62
C ILE A 42 13.32 -0.22 -10.65
N ALA A 43 13.61 -1.44 -10.19
CA ALA A 43 14.97 -1.99 -10.21
C ALA A 43 15.51 -2.07 -11.64
N GLU A 44 14.72 -2.59 -12.57
CA GLU A 44 15.10 -2.67 -13.98
C GLU A 44 15.39 -1.29 -14.57
N ASN A 45 14.53 -0.30 -14.26
CA ASN A 45 14.72 1.07 -14.74
C ASN A 45 16.01 1.69 -14.23
N LEU A 46 16.51 1.26 -13.06
CA LEU A 46 17.77 1.72 -12.48
C LEU A 46 18.97 0.84 -12.86
N GLY A 47 18.75 -0.25 -13.60
CA GLY A 47 19.80 -1.19 -13.93
C GLY A 47 20.30 -2.00 -12.75
N ARG A 48 19.43 -2.23 -11.76
CA ARG A 48 19.74 -3.01 -10.55
C ARG A 48 19.01 -4.34 -10.58
N GLU A 49 19.60 -5.37 -9.99
CA GLU A 49 18.93 -6.67 -9.85
C GLU A 49 17.92 -6.68 -8.72
N PHE A 50 18.12 -5.82 -7.70
CA PHE A 50 17.29 -5.83 -6.50
C PHE A 50 17.25 -4.44 -5.86
N ILE A 51 16.08 -4.09 -5.32
CA ILE A 51 15.90 -2.91 -4.48
C ILE A 51 15.21 -3.38 -3.20
N SER A 52 15.77 -3.02 -2.05
CA SER A 52 15.14 -3.32 -0.77
C SER A 52 13.84 -2.51 -0.63
N PRO A 53 12.71 -3.15 -0.34
CA PRO A 53 11.41 -2.46 -0.27
C PRO A 53 11.35 -1.31 0.72
N ASP A 54 12.11 -1.38 1.81
CA ASP A 54 12.11 -0.32 2.83
C ASP A 54 12.67 1.00 2.33
N LEU A 55 13.51 0.97 1.28
CA LEU A 55 14.03 2.18 0.66
C LEU A 55 12.92 3.00 -0.01
N LEU A 56 11.87 2.36 -0.45
CA LEU A 56 10.75 3.02 -1.13
C LEU A 56 9.75 3.63 -0.16
N ARG A 57 9.88 3.33 1.13
CA ARG A 57 9.06 3.91 2.22
C ARG A 57 7.56 3.68 2.01
N ARG A 58 7.21 2.49 1.54
CA ARG A 58 5.82 2.05 1.43
C ARG A 58 5.50 1.10 2.58
N ASN A 59 4.28 1.19 3.11
CA ASN A 59 3.88 0.41 4.28
C ASN A 59 3.74 -1.08 3.97
N LEU A 60 3.12 -1.42 2.85
CA LEU A 60 2.83 -2.80 2.50
C LEU A 60 3.37 -3.14 1.12
N VAL A 61 3.92 -4.35 0.99
CA VAL A 61 4.33 -4.92 -0.30
C VAL A 61 3.44 -6.12 -0.57
N VAL A 62 2.77 -6.10 -1.70
CA VAL A 62 1.88 -7.18 -2.14
C VAL A 62 2.37 -7.73 -3.47
N SER A 63 1.84 -8.88 -3.89
CA SER A 63 2.14 -9.45 -5.20
C SER A 63 0.87 -10.00 -5.84
N GLY A 64 0.90 -10.12 -7.16
CA GLY A 64 -0.21 -10.71 -7.92
C GLY A 64 -1.39 -9.77 -8.16
N LEU A 65 -1.28 -8.49 -7.79
CA LEU A 65 -2.34 -7.50 -8.02
C LEU A 65 -1.87 -6.41 -8.98
N LYS A 66 -2.74 -6.04 -9.90
CA LYS A 66 -2.52 -4.88 -10.78
C LYS A 66 -3.03 -3.63 -10.05
N LEU A 67 -2.23 -3.10 -9.15
CA LEU A 67 -2.65 -2.00 -8.28
C LEU A 67 -3.22 -0.79 -9.02
N ASN A 68 -2.63 -0.40 -10.14
CA ASN A 68 -3.08 0.78 -10.89
C ASN A 68 -4.47 0.61 -11.50
N ALA A 69 -4.97 -0.62 -11.58
CA ALA A 69 -6.31 -0.92 -12.09
C ALA A 69 -7.37 -0.97 -10.98
N LEU A 70 -6.96 -0.85 -9.73
CA LEU A 70 -7.85 -1.03 -8.57
C LEU A 70 -8.24 0.28 -7.89
N HIS A 71 -8.21 1.38 -8.60
CA HIS A 71 -8.57 2.69 -8.07
C HIS A 71 -9.98 2.67 -7.48
N TYR A 72 -10.13 3.08 -6.23
CA TYR A 72 -11.36 3.06 -5.44
C TYR A 72 -11.94 1.66 -5.18
N GLN A 73 -11.18 0.60 -5.46
CA GLN A 73 -11.62 -0.77 -5.20
C GLN A 73 -11.20 -1.21 -3.79
N TYR A 74 -11.83 -2.29 -3.32
CA TYR A 74 -11.58 -2.84 -1.99
C TYR A 74 -10.73 -4.10 -2.11
N ILE A 75 -9.80 -4.26 -1.16
CA ILE A 75 -9.02 -5.49 -1.01
C ILE A 75 -9.05 -5.91 0.45
N GLN A 76 -8.92 -7.21 0.69
CA GLN A 76 -8.78 -7.76 2.02
C GLN A 76 -7.39 -8.38 2.16
N ILE A 77 -6.69 -8.04 3.23
CA ILE A 77 -5.41 -8.63 3.58
C ILE A 77 -5.53 -9.12 5.02
N GLY A 78 -5.35 -10.43 5.25
CA GLY A 78 -5.56 -10.99 6.58
C GLY A 78 -6.96 -10.66 7.09
N ASP A 79 -7.06 -10.03 8.25
CA ASP A 79 -8.34 -9.66 8.86
C ASP A 79 -8.78 -8.23 8.51
N ALA A 80 -7.98 -7.47 7.79
CA ALA A 80 -8.24 -6.06 7.51
C ALA A 80 -8.79 -5.85 6.09
N VAL A 81 -9.62 -4.83 5.92
CA VAL A 81 -10.15 -4.43 4.62
C VAL A 81 -9.67 -3.01 4.31
N PHE A 82 -9.21 -2.83 3.09
CA PHE A 82 -8.65 -1.57 2.60
C PHE A 82 -9.40 -1.10 1.36
N GLN A 83 -9.55 0.20 1.21
CA GLN A 83 -9.97 0.80 -0.05
C GLN A 83 -8.77 1.54 -0.66
N LEU A 84 -8.41 1.18 -1.89
CA LEU A 84 -7.36 1.88 -2.62
C LEU A 84 -7.91 3.23 -3.08
N THR A 85 -7.17 4.30 -2.87
CA THR A 85 -7.66 5.65 -3.17
C THR A 85 -6.93 6.28 -4.34
N ALA A 86 -5.71 6.73 -4.16
CA ALA A 86 -4.98 7.46 -5.20
C ALA A 86 -3.62 6.84 -5.44
N LYS A 87 -3.04 7.09 -6.59
CA LYS A 87 -1.66 6.69 -6.88
C LYS A 87 -0.70 7.43 -5.96
N CYS A 88 0.28 6.72 -5.42
CA CYS A 88 1.38 7.34 -4.69
C CYS A 88 2.37 7.93 -5.68
N HIS A 89 2.55 9.24 -5.62
CA HIS A 89 3.55 9.89 -6.46
C HIS A 89 4.89 9.88 -5.74
N PRO A 90 5.97 9.46 -6.42
CA PRO A 90 7.29 9.53 -5.83
C PRO A 90 7.70 11.00 -5.65
N CYS A 91 8.53 11.27 -4.64
CA CYS A 91 9.03 12.62 -4.38
C CYS A 91 10.53 12.70 -4.67
N SER A 92 11.07 13.93 -4.69
CA SER A 92 12.48 14.16 -4.97
C SER A 92 13.44 13.45 -4.02
N ARG A 93 12.96 13.02 -2.84
CA ARG A 93 13.77 12.23 -1.90
C ARG A 93 14.22 10.91 -2.49
N MET A 94 13.53 10.42 -3.52
CA MET A 94 13.90 9.15 -4.16
C MET A 94 15.26 9.24 -4.88
N ASP A 95 15.65 10.42 -5.36
CA ASP A 95 16.99 10.61 -5.93
C ASP A 95 18.07 10.46 -4.87
N SER A 96 17.81 10.91 -3.65
CA SER A 96 18.75 10.74 -2.53
C SER A 96 18.82 9.30 -2.06
N THR A 97 17.67 8.61 -2.03
CA THR A 97 17.57 7.24 -1.50
C THR A 97 18.04 6.18 -2.49
N LEU A 98 17.68 6.32 -3.77
CA LEU A 98 17.97 5.35 -4.80
C LEU A 98 19.15 5.74 -5.70
N GLY A 99 19.65 6.97 -5.56
CA GLY A 99 20.65 7.51 -6.43
C GLY A 99 20.05 8.31 -7.58
N GLU A 100 20.90 8.86 -8.44
CA GLU A 100 20.46 9.65 -9.58
C GLU A 100 19.48 8.87 -10.45
N GLY A 101 18.38 9.51 -10.80
CA GLY A 101 17.34 8.89 -11.61
C GLY A 101 16.30 8.08 -10.81
N GLY A 102 16.41 8.04 -9.47
CA GLY A 102 15.47 7.27 -8.64
C GLY A 102 14.04 7.75 -8.77
N LEU A 103 13.82 9.08 -8.77
CA LEU A 103 12.48 9.63 -8.96
C LEU A 103 11.91 9.23 -10.33
N ALA A 104 12.69 9.39 -11.39
CA ALA A 104 12.27 9.05 -12.75
C ALA A 104 11.96 7.56 -12.89
N ALA A 105 12.76 6.69 -12.25
CA ALA A 105 12.55 5.25 -12.30
C ALA A 105 11.26 4.81 -11.63
N MET A 106 10.76 5.59 -10.66
CA MET A 106 9.53 5.28 -9.93
C MET A 106 8.27 5.82 -10.59
N LEU A 107 8.37 6.68 -11.61
CA LEU A 107 7.16 7.27 -12.24
C LEU A 107 6.25 6.17 -12.79
N GLY A 108 5.01 6.16 -12.34
CA GLY A 108 4.02 5.14 -12.71
C GLY A 108 4.07 3.88 -11.84
N TYR A 109 5.10 3.69 -11.01
CA TYR A 109 5.30 2.49 -10.21
C TYR A 109 5.35 2.78 -8.70
N GLY A 110 4.87 3.94 -8.28
CA GLY A 110 4.93 4.36 -6.88
C GLY A 110 3.95 3.63 -5.95
N GLY A 111 3.05 2.83 -6.48
CA GLY A 111 2.02 2.15 -5.72
C GLY A 111 0.78 3.00 -5.51
N MET A 112 -0.03 2.61 -4.53
CA MET A 112 -1.31 3.24 -4.23
C MET A 112 -1.40 3.65 -2.76
N CYS A 113 -2.07 4.75 -2.50
CA CYS A 113 -2.52 5.09 -1.17
C CYS A 113 -3.81 4.34 -0.87
N ALA A 114 -4.08 4.08 0.40
CA ALA A 114 -5.29 3.37 0.79
C ALA A 114 -5.80 3.86 2.14
N ASN A 115 -7.10 3.67 2.34
CA ASN A 115 -7.76 3.83 3.63
C ASN A 115 -8.03 2.46 4.22
N ILE A 116 -7.96 2.37 5.54
CA ILE A 116 -8.31 1.15 6.26
C ILE A 116 -9.79 1.24 6.60
N ILE A 117 -10.59 0.32 6.04
CA ILE A 117 -12.04 0.30 6.21
C ILE A 117 -12.43 -0.56 7.40
N GLU A 118 -11.82 -1.74 7.54
CA GLU A 118 -12.03 -2.62 8.69
C GLU A 118 -10.68 -2.90 9.33
N SER A 119 -10.61 -2.71 10.64
CA SER A 119 -9.42 -3.00 11.43
C SER A 119 -9.14 -4.50 11.46
N GLY A 120 -7.88 -4.86 11.50
CA GLY A 120 -7.49 -6.26 11.60
C GLY A 120 -6.00 -6.45 11.63
N LYS A 121 -5.59 -7.66 12.00
CA LYS A 121 -4.19 -8.05 12.02
C LYS A 121 -3.77 -8.50 10.63
N ILE A 122 -2.63 -8.02 10.19
CA ILE A 122 -2.00 -8.42 8.93
C ILE A 122 -0.59 -8.93 9.22
N GLN A 123 -0.13 -9.88 8.43
CA GLN A 123 1.22 -10.43 8.57
C GLN A 123 1.76 -10.90 7.23
N CYS A 124 3.08 -11.04 7.15
CA CYS A 124 3.73 -11.56 5.95
C CYS A 124 3.16 -12.95 5.61
N GLY A 125 2.88 -13.17 4.35
CA GLY A 125 2.29 -14.41 3.86
C GLY A 125 0.77 -14.42 3.82
N ASP A 126 0.10 -13.38 4.35
CA ASP A 126 -1.36 -13.29 4.25
C ASP A 126 -1.80 -13.20 2.79
N THR A 127 -2.91 -13.87 2.49
CA THR A 127 -3.53 -13.79 1.18
C THR A 127 -4.16 -12.41 0.97
N VAL A 128 -3.95 -11.83 -0.21
CA VAL A 128 -4.59 -10.58 -0.62
C VAL A 128 -5.75 -10.92 -1.53
N LEU A 129 -6.95 -10.54 -1.14
CA LEU A 129 -8.17 -10.84 -1.89
C LEU A 129 -8.78 -9.56 -2.45
N TYR A 130 -9.05 -9.56 -3.74
CA TYR A 130 -9.86 -8.50 -4.35
C TYR A 130 -11.32 -8.70 -3.96
N LEU A 131 -11.96 -7.65 -3.48
CA LEU A 131 -13.39 -7.65 -3.16
C LEU A 131 -14.12 -6.96 -4.31
N PRO A 132 -14.87 -7.71 -5.15
CA PRO A 132 -15.54 -7.12 -6.32
C PRO A 132 -16.52 -6.03 -5.93
N PRO A 133 -16.84 -5.10 -6.85
CA PRO A 133 -17.87 -4.09 -6.60
C PRO A 133 -19.18 -4.73 -6.19
N GLY A 134 -19.82 -4.16 -5.17
CA GLY A 134 -21.07 -4.70 -4.62
C GLY A 134 -20.89 -5.63 -3.43
N THR A 135 -19.82 -6.44 -3.40
CA THR A 135 -19.61 -7.41 -2.32
C THR A 135 -19.54 -6.73 -0.95
N TYR A 136 -18.71 -5.70 -0.83
CA TYR A 136 -18.57 -4.98 0.42
C TYR A 136 -19.79 -4.11 0.71
N GLN A 137 -20.32 -3.45 -0.30
CA GLN A 137 -21.53 -2.63 -0.19
C GLN A 137 -22.73 -3.46 0.23
N ASP A 138 -22.88 -4.66 -0.33
CA ASP A 138 -23.96 -5.56 0.04
C ASP A 138 -23.90 -5.92 1.52
N ARG A 139 -22.68 -6.17 2.04
CA ARG A 139 -22.52 -6.43 3.47
C ARG A 139 -22.91 -5.22 4.33
N GLN A 140 -22.59 -4.02 3.89
CA GLN A 140 -22.98 -2.81 4.59
C GLN A 140 -24.51 -2.61 4.58
N MET A 141 -25.13 -2.89 3.45
CA MET A 141 -26.59 -2.77 3.34
C MET A 141 -27.31 -3.77 4.24
N ILE A 142 -26.75 -4.94 4.44
CA ILE A 142 -27.34 -5.95 5.35
C ILE A 142 -27.29 -5.46 6.80
N LEU A 143 -26.28 -4.69 7.15
CA LEU A 143 -26.12 -4.17 8.51
C LEU A 143 -27.00 -2.96 8.82
N CYS A 144 -27.55 -2.35 7.81
CA CYS A 144 -28.49 -1.24 7.97
C CYS A 144 -29.91 -1.76 8.12
#